data_f9e06d614f64e02e8ddc365812d5bbb1
#
_entry.id   f9e06d614f64e02e8ddc365812d5bbb1
#
_cell.length_a   1.000
_cell.length_b   1.000
_cell.length_c   1.000
_cell.angle_alpha   90.00
_cell.angle_beta   90.00
_cell.angle_gamma   90.00
#
_symmetry.space_group_name_H-M   'P 1'
#
loop_
_entity.id
_entity.type
_entity.pdbx_description
1 polymer ?
#
loop_
_entity_poly.entity_id
_entity_poly.type
_entity_poly.pdbx_seq_one_letter_code
_entity_poly.pdbx_strand_id
1 'polypeptide(L)'
;AFNAVPSLRDRVATTIPSSASENIYGWLGELSSMQKWLGPRTIDNLKNSDYRIRNEAWEKTVGVDRNDIEDDTLGQYATRFDMLGRAAARHPEQLVFAALAGGFTTNCYDGQYFFDTDHPVIAADGSTTSVANTDGGAGTPWYLLAASEVIRPIIFQSRKPPNFVSLDRETDTNVFMNRQFVYGVDARYAVGYGFWQMAWGSKQTLNAANYAIARAAIAGMKGDHGVPMGLTPNLLVVPPSLESAGRKLLNSEYATGGATNEWKGTAELVVSPWLA
;
A
#
# COMPACT_ATOMS: atom_id res chain seq x y z
N ALA A 1 5.74 20.32 -10.47
CA ALA A 1 4.99 19.15 -10.97
C ALA A 1 4.81 18.06 -9.91
N PHE A 2 5.89 17.63 -9.21
CA PHE A 2 5.83 16.48 -8.27
C PHE A 2 4.83 16.65 -7.12
N ASN A 3 4.70 17.84 -6.55
CA ASN A 3 3.86 18.09 -5.38
C ASN A 3 2.38 18.40 -5.69
N ALA A 4 2.01 18.43 -6.97
CA ALA A 4 0.66 18.83 -7.38
C ALA A 4 -0.30 17.66 -7.65
N VAL A 5 0.17 16.41 -7.49
CA VAL A 5 -0.64 15.21 -7.74
C VAL A 5 -1.18 14.69 -6.41
N PRO A 6 -2.51 14.73 -6.16
CA PRO A 6 -3.09 14.07 -5.00
C PRO A 6 -2.76 12.59 -5.02
N SER A 7 -2.36 12.03 -3.89
CA SER A 7 -2.04 10.61 -3.77
C SER A 7 -2.91 9.92 -2.74
N LEU A 8 -3.44 8.76 -3.11
CA LEU A 8 -4.18 7.87 -2.22
C LEU A 8 -3.23 6.93 -1.45
N ARG A 9 -1.94 6.90 -1.82
CA ARG A 9 -0.92 6.05 -1.23
C ARG A 9 -0.88 6.15 0.30
N ASP A 10 -0.83 7.39 0.82
CA ASP A 10 -0.66 7.64 2.25
C ASP A 10 -1.88 7.28 3.09
N ARG A 11 -2.98 6.87 2.45
CA ARG A 11 -4.16 6.31 3.11
C ARG A 11 -4.02 4.81 3.38
N VAL A 12 -3.27 4.11 2.54
CA VAL A 12 -3.11 2.64 2.53
C VAL A 12 -1.75 2.24 3.09
N ALA A 13 -0.71 3.05 2.87
CA ALA A 13 0.66 2.75 3.23
C ALA A 13 1.23 3.71 4.27
N THR A 14 2.12 3.21 5.12
CA THR A 14 2.99 4.02 5.97
C THR A 14 4.30 4.26 5.24
N THR A 15 4.72 5.53 5.15
CA THR A 15 6.03 5.88 4.58
C THR A 15 7.11 5.75 5.64
N ILE A 16 8.11 4.90 5.40
CA ILE A 16 9.26 4.69 6.28
C ILE A 16 10.54 5.13 5.54
N PRO A 17 11.34 6.03 6.12
CA PRO A 17 12.61 6.43 5.52
C PRO A 17 13.62 5.28 5.56
N SER A 18 14.51 5.23 4.56
CA SER A 18 15.60 4.26 4.48
C SER A 18 16.92 4.98 4.32
N SER A 19 17.95 4.49 4.99
CA SER A 19 19.33 4.99 4.87
C SER A 19 20.30 3.97 4.27
N ALA A 20 19.86 2.72 4.09
CA ALA A 20 20.67 1.58 3.60
C ALA A 20 20.15 1.05 2.26
N SER A 21 20.78 -0.02 1.74
CA SER A 21 20.31 -0.74 0.55
C SER A 21 18.98 -1.47 0.80
N GLU A 22 18.77 -1.89 2.03
CA GLU A 22 17.57 -2.57 2.52
C GLU A 22 17.31 -2.18 3.98
N ASN A 23 16.06 -2.27 4.42
CA ASN A 23 15.70 -2.19 5.82
C ASN A 23 15.21 -3.56 6.30
N ILE A 24 15.60 -3.92 7.51
CA ILE A 24 15.13 -5.13 8.21
C ILE A 24 14.02 -4.69 9.16
N TYR A 25 12.87 -5.33 9.07
CA TYR A 25 11.68 -5.05 9.87
C TYR A 25 11.52 -6.10 10.97
N GLY A 26 12.49 -6.16 11.88
CA GLY A 26 12.54 -7.14 12.98
C GLY A 26 11.37 -7.05 13.96
N TRP A 27 10.68 -5.89 13.99
CA TRP A 27 9.52 -5.66 14.84
C TRP A 27 8.18 -6.19 14.26
N LEU A 28 8.16 -6.62 13.00
CA LEU A 28 7.00 -7.32 12.45
C LEU A 28 6.95 -8.74 13.03
N GLY A 29 5.85 -9.09 13.65
CA GLY A 29 5.62 -10.42 14.23
C GLY A 29 5.29 -10.42 15.71
N GLU A 30 5.39 -9.30 16.43
CA GLU A 30 5.00 -9.22 17.83
C GLU A 30 4.24 -7.93 18.14
N LEU A 31 2.97 -8.08 18.51
CA LEU A 31 2.15 -7.02 19.07
C LEU A 31 1.93 -7.39 20.53
N SER A 32 2.82 -6.92 21.42
CA SER A 32 2.70 -7.13 22.84
C SER A 32 1.62 -6.22 23.44
N SER A 33 0.86 -6.75 24.39
CA SER A 33 -0.15 -6.04 25.16
C SER A 33 0.32 -5.79 26.60
N MET A 34 -0.23 -4.77 27.25
CA MET A 34 0.03 -4.52 28.66
C MET A 34 -0.59 -5.63 29.52
N GLN A 35 0.22 -6.20 30.43
CA GLN A 35 -0.22 -7.17 31.41
C GLN A 35 -0.41 -6.51 32.78
N LYS A 36 -1.31 -7.08 33.59
CA LYS A 36 -1.42 -6.65 35.00
C LYS A 36 -0.15 -7.03 35.74
N TRP A 37 0.49 -6.08 36.38
CA TRP A 37 1.72 -6.33 37.13
C TRP A 37 1.43 -7.10 38.42
N LEU A 38 1.67 -8.41 38.39
CA LEU A 38 1.48 -9.34 39.50
C LEU A 38 2.82 -10.08 39.73
N GLY A 39 3.76 -9.46 40.44
CA GLY A 39 5.07 -10.07 40.73
C GLY A 39 6.23 -9.51 39.91
N PRO A 40 7.34 -10.24 39.68
CA PRO A 40 8.44 -9.79 38.84
C PRO A 40 8.00 -9.48 37.41
N ARG A 41 8.60 -8.47 36.77
CA ARG A 41 8.31 -8.15 35.36
C ARG A 41 8.66 -9.34 34.46
N THR A 42 7.72 -9.74 33.62
CA THR A 42 7.99 -10.65 32.50
C THR A 42 8.69 -9.83 31.38
N ILE A 43 9.81 -10.33 30.90
CA ILE A 43 10.52 -9.74 29.78
C ILE A 43 10.13 -10.57 28.56
N ASP A 44 9.30 -10.00 27.70
CA ASP A 44 9.00 -10.61 26.41
C ASP A 44 10.22 -10.35 25.49
N ASN A 45 10.83 -11.41 24.99
CA ASN A 45 11.87 -11.29 23.99
C ASN A 45 11.21 -11.02 22.65
N LEU A 46 11.44 -9.83 22.09
CA LEU A 46 10.98 -9.48 20.76
C LEU A 46 11.49 -10.53 19.75
N LYS A 47 10.59 -11.21 19.06
CA LYS A 47 10.96 -12.07 17.94
C LYS A 47 11.54 -11.19 16.84
N ASN A 48 12.76 -11.45 16.44
CA ASN A 48 13.35 -10.80 15.29
C ASN A 48 12.81 -11.47 14.02
N SER A 49 11.92 -10.79 13.30
CA SER A 49 11.60 -11.13 11.93
C SER A 49 12.77 -10.74 11.03
N ASP A 50 13.17 -11.63 10.13
CA ASP A 50 14.16 -11.33 9.09
C ASP A 50 13.53 -10.69 7.84
N TYR A 51 12.31 -10.19 7.95
CA TYR A 51 11.62 -9.57 6.83
C TYR A 51 12.36 -8.33 6.35
N ARG A 52 12.74 -8.34 5.07
CA ARG A 52 13.58 -7.31 4.46
C ARG A 52 12.87 -6.69 3.27
N ILE A 53 12.89 -5.36 3.20
CA ILE A 53 12.48 -4.63 2.02
C ILE A 53 13.73 -4.01 1.40
N ARG A 54 14.09 -4.47 0.20
CA ARG A 54 15.25 -3.97 -0.55
C ARG A 54 14.83 -2.79 -1.42
N ASN A 55 15.59 -1.69 -1.33
CA ASN A 55 15.35 -0.51 -2.16
C ASN A 55 15.67 -0.79 -3.63
N GLU A 56 14.74 -0.47 -4.50
CA GLU A 56 14.87 -0.55 -5.94
C GLU A 56 15.17 0.82 -6.55
N ALA A 57 15.95 0.84 -7.62
CA ALA A 57 16.24 2.05 -8.36
C ALA A 57 15.27 2.19 -9.54
N TRP A 58 14.67 3.35 -9.65
CA TRP A 58 13.71 3.70 -10.70
C TRP A 58 14.24 4.88 -11.49
N GLU A 59 14.11 4.85 -12.80
CA GLU A 59 14.51 5.94 -13.68
C GLU A 59 13.56 6.09 -14.85
N LYS A 60 13.52 7.29 -15.38
CA LYS A 60 12.95 7.59 -16.69
C LYS A 60 13.73 8.74 -17.32
N THR A 61 14.29 8.50 -18.48
CA THR A 61 15.10 9.48 -19.22
C THR A 61 14.48 9.76 -20.58
N VAL A 62 14.47 11.03 -20.98
CA VAL A 62 13.98 11.51 -22.28
C VAL A 62 15.05 12.39 -22.91
N GLY A 63 15.44 12.09 -24.15
CA GLY A 63 16.30 12.94 -24.98
C GLY A 63 15.48 13.68 -26.03
N VAL A 64 15.83 14.95 -26.28
CA VAL A 64 15.20 15.80 -27.31
C VAL A 64 16.29 16.51 -28.07
N ASP A 65 16.16 16.61 -29.40
CA ASP A 65 17.09 17.42 -30.21
C ASP A 65 16.99 18.89 -29.77
N ARG A 66 18.13 19.57 -29.72
CA ARG A 66 18.22 20.97 -29.31
C ARG A 66 17.39 21.87 -30.25
N ASN A 67 17.47 21.64 -31.54
CA ASN A 67 16.75 22.46 -32.51
C ASN A 67 15.22 22.32 -32.33
N ASP A 68 14.72 21.11 -31.99
CA ASP A 68 13.30 20.88 -31.78
C ASP A 68 12.76 21.69 -30.59
N ILE A 69 13.60 21.95 -29.58
CA ILE A 69 13.23 22.79 -28.44
C ILE A 69 13.33 24.29 -28.79
N GLU A 70 14.40 24.67 -29.50
CA GLU A 70 14.61 26.07 -29.93
C GLU A 70 13.52 26.52 -30.92
N ASP A 71 13.03 25.61 -31.77
CA ASP A 71 11.98 25.85 -32.76
C ASP A 71 10.54 25.58 -32.22
N ASP A 72 10.41 25.23 -30.94
CA ASP A 72 9.09 24.93 -30.31
C ASP A 72 8.25 26.19 -30.09
N THR A 73 7.62 26.65 -31.14
CA THR A 73 6.74 27.84 -31.13
C THR A 73 5.43 27.61 -30.35
N LEU A 74 5.06 26.36 -30.07
CA LEU A 74 3.80 25.96 -29.40
C LEU A 74 3.98 25.55 -27.95
N GLY A 75 5.23 25.45 -27.44
CA GLY A 75 5.51 25.04 -26.07
C GLY A 75 5.16 23.57 -25.78
N GLN A 76 5.19 22.70 -26.80
CA GLN A 76 4.77 21.30 -26.68
C GLN A 76 5.71 20.50 -25.76
N TYR A 77 7.00 20.81 -25.76
CA TYR A 77 8.00 20.11 -24.94
C TYR A 77 7.82 20.41 -23.46
N ALA A 78 7.45 21.63 -23.08
CA ALA A 78 7.15 21.97 -21.69
C ALA A 78 6.01 21.09 -21.14
N THR A 79 4.96 20.87 -21.94
CA THR A 79 3.84 19.98 -21.58
C THR A 79 4.31 18.53 -21.42
N ARG A 80 5.19 18.03 -22.28
CA ARG A 80 5.75 16.65 -22.19
C ARG A 80 6.58 16.46 -20.92
N PHE A 81 7.38 17.47 -20.54
CA PHE A 81 8.16 17.41 -19.30
C PHE A 81 7.28 17.47 -18.06
N ASP A 82 6.19 18.23 -18.08
CA ASP A 82 5.20 18.21 -16.98
C ASP A 82 4.51 16.84 -16.86
N MET A 83 4.18 16.20 -18.00
CA MET A 83 3.64 14.84 -18.00
C MET A 83 4.64 13.81 -17.44
N LEU A 84 5.93 13.92 -17.75
CA LEU A 84 6.98 13.08 -17.18
C LEU A 84 7.05 13.25 -15.65
N GLY A 85 7.04 14.49 -15.18
CA GLY A 85 7.02 14.78 -13.74
C GLY A 85 5.82 14.21 -13.04
N ARG A 86 4.63 14.31 -13.64
CA ARG A 86 3.38 13.71 -13.09
C ARG A 86 3.43 12.18 -13.08
N ALA A 87 3.97 11.55 -14.12
CA ALA A 87 4.14 10.10 -14.19
C ALA A 87 5.05 9.61 -13.06
N ALA A 88 6.20 10.27 -12.85
CA ALA A 88 7.11 9.96 -11.76
C ALA A 88 6.47 10.15 -10.38
N ALA A 89 5.63 11.19 -10.20
CA ALA A 89 4.92 11.42 -8.94
C ALA A 89 3.86 10.36 -8.63
N ARG A 90 3.25 9.76 -9.66
CA ARG A 90 2.23 8.71 -9.52
C ARG A 90 2.82 7.30 -9.31
N HIS A 91 4.05 7.07 -9.73
CA HIS A 91 4.66 5.74 -9.69
C HIS A 91 4.71 5.12 -8.29
N PRO A 92 5.04 5.84 -7.18
CA PRO A 92 4.96 5.29 -5.83
C PRO A 92 3.55 4.79 -5.45
N GLU A 93 2.51 5.49 -5.87
CA GLU A 93 1.12 5.07 -5.64
C GLU A 93 0.79 3.80 -6.41
N GLN A 94 1.21 3.73 -7.69
CA GLN A 94 1.04 2.54 -8.52
C GLN A 94 1.66 1.31 -7.86
N LEU A 95 2.87 1.42 -7.31
CA LEU A 95 3.53 0.30 -6.62
C LEU A 95 2.81 -0.14 -5.34
N VAL A 96 2.27 0.80 -4.56
CA VAL A 96 1.51 0.48 -3.34
C VAL A 96 0.25 -0.33 -3.67
N PHE A 97 -0.52 0.09 -4.68
CA PHE A 97 -1.70 -0.64 -5.09
C PHE A 97 -1.37 -1.95 -5.82
N ALA A 98 -0.26 -2.01 -6.55
CA ALA A 98 0.25 -3.26 -7.13
C ALA A 98 0.65 -4.27 -6.04
N ALA A 99 1.30 -3.82 -4.96
CA ALA A 99 1.59 -4.67 -3.81
C ALA A 99 0.31 -5.18 -3.14
N LEU A 100 -0.71 -4.32 -2.96
CA LEU A 100 -2.00 -4.73 -2.42
C LEU A 100 -2.67 -5.79 -3.30
N ALA A 101 -2.67 -5.62 -4.63
CA ALA A 101 -3.20 -6.60 -5.58
C ALA A 101 -2.39 -7.90 -5.58
N GLY A 102 -1.07 -7.81 -5.46
CA GLY A 102 -0.15 -8.96 -5.40
C GLY A 102 -0.17 -9.73 -4.08
N GLY A 103 -0.87 -9.23 -3.05
CA GLY A 103 -0.89 -9.81 -1.71
C GLY A 103 -1.42 -11.25 -1.63
N PHE A 104 -2.15 -11.72 -2.63
CA PHE A 104 -2.60 -13.12 -2.73
C PHE A 104 -1.53 -14.09 -3.23
N THR A 105 -0.36 -13.61 -3.64
CA THR A 105 0.71 -14.42 -4.26
C THR A 105 2.11 -14.02 -3.80
N THR A 106 2.22 -13.04 -2.92
CA THR A 106 3.51 -12.53 -2.44
C THR A 106 3.59 -12.70 -0.93
N ASN A 107 4.66 -13.31 -0.46
CA ASN A 107 4.87 -13.62 0.95
C ASN A 107 5.08 -12.35 1.78
N CYS A 108 4.56 -12.38 3.01
CA CYS A 108 4.82 -11.39 4.03
C CYS A 108 5.83 -11.90 5.09
N TYR A 109 5.90 -11.24 6.23
CA TYR A 109 6.93 -11.45 7.25
C TYR A 109 6.88 -12.82 7.96
N ASP A 110 5.76 -13.52 7.93
CA ASP A 110 5.57 -14.84 8.55
C ASP A 110 5.80 -16.00 7.57
N GLY A 111 6.13 -15.69 6.31
CA GLY A 111 6.40 -16.66 5.25
C GLY A 111 5.19 -17.11 4.46
N GLN A 112 3.97 -16.73 4.88
CA GLN A 112 2.73 -16.96 4.14
C GLN A 112 2.45 -15.82 3.16
N TYR A 113 1.50 -16.00 2.22
CA TYR A 113 1.05 -14.88 1.40
C TYR A 113 0.41 -13.81 2.27
N PHE A 114 0.48 -12.54 1.86
CA PHE A 114 -0.09 -11.45 2.64
C PHE A 114 -1.61 -11.58 2.86
N PHE A 115 -2.33 -12.14 1.88
CA PHE A 115 -3.72 -12.60 2.02
C PHE A 115 -3.74 -14.11 1.93
N ASP A 116 -3.88 -14.75 3.07
CA ASP A 116 -3.85 -16.22 3.20
C ASP A 116 -4.87 -16.73 4.22
N THR A 117 -5.06 -18.04 4.24
CA THR A 117 -5.99 -18.72 5.15
C THR A 117 -5.30 -19.36 6.35
N ASP A 118 -3.97 -19.37 6.39
CA ASP A 118 -3.20 -20.15 7.35
C ASP A 118 -2.00 -19.40 7.99
N HIS A 119 -2.17 -18.11 8.25
CA HIS A 119 -1.19 -17.36 9.04
C HIS A 119 -0.98 -17.96 10.42
N PRO A 120 0.27 -18.26 10.81
CA PRO A 120 0.56 -18.87 12.10
C PRO A 120 0.44 -17.83 13.23
N VAL A 121 -0.42 -18.09 14.20
CA VAL A 121 -0.59 -17.26 15.40
C VAL A 121 -0.47 -18.16 16.63
N ILE A 122 0.24 -17.70 17.66
CA ILE A 122 0.37 -18.43 18.93
C ILE A 122 -0.90 -18.23 19.74
N ALA A 123 -1.61 -19.30 20.05
CA ALA A 123 -2.80 -19.29 20.90
C ALA A 123 -2.45 -19.05 22.37
N ALA A 124 -3.46 -18.80 23.21
CA ALA A 124 -3.27 -18.56 24.65
C ALA A 124 -2.64 -19.76 25.40
N ASP A 125 -2.79 -20.95 24.89
CA ASP A 125 -2.18 -22.19 25.43
C ASP A 125 -0.77 -22.47 24.92
N GLY A 126 -0.22 -21.58 24.07
CA GLY A 126 1.08 -21.73 23.44
C GLY A 126 1.11 -22.59 22.17
N SER A 127 -0.03 -23.14 21.74
CA SER A 127 -0.13 -23.85 20.46
C SER A 127 -0.15 -22.87 19.28
N THR A 128 0.29 -23.33 18.10
CA THR A 128 0.16 -22.54 16.88
C THR A 128 -1.18 -22.85 16.20
N THR A 129 -1.95 -21.81 15.89
CA THR A 129 -3.21 -21.90 15.15
C THR A 129 -3.15 -21.13 13.86
N SER A 130 -3.90 -21.57 12.85
CA SER A 130 -4.03 -20.87 11.57
C SER A 130 -5.12 -19.82 11.64
N VAL A 131 -4.83 -18.61 11.17
CA VAL A 131 -5.77 -17.49 11.11
C VAL A 131 -5.85 -16.98 9.66
N ALA A 132 -7.07 -16.82 9.16
CA ALA A 132 -7.30 -16.31 7.82
C ALA A 132 -7.51 -14.78 7.82
N ASN A 133 -7.00 -14.13 6.77
CA ASN A 133 -7.34 -12.75 6.42
C ASN A 133 -7.90 -12.62 5.00
N THR A 134 -8.42 -13.72 4.48
CA THR A 134 -9.13 -13.81 3.21
C THR A 134 -10.23 -14.86 3.28
N ASP A 135 -11.28 -14.66 2.47
CA ASP A 135 -12.33 -15.66 2.21
C ASP A 135 -12.21 -16.26 0.81
N GLY A 136 -11.10 -16.00 0.11
CA GLY A 136 -10.83 -16.51 -1.23
C GLY A 136 -11.76 -15.93 -2.28
N GLY A 137 -12.24 -16.81 -3.20
CA GLY A 137 -13.08 -16.45 -4.34
C GLY A 137 -12.30 -16.33 -5.65
N ALA A 138 -13.02 -16.05 -6.74
CA ALA A 138 -12.47 -15.92 -8.10
C ALA A 138 -12.91 -14.62 -8.80
N GLY A 139 -13.61 -13.75 -8.09
CA GLY A 139 -14.10 -12.47 -8.64
C GLY A 139 -13.05 -11.36 -8.55
N THR A 140 -13.49 -10.16 -8.88
CA THR A 140 -12.67 -8.95 -8.77
C THR A 140 -12.33 -8.66 -7.31
N PRO A 141 -11.05 -8.48 -6.96
CA PRO A 141 -10.64 -8.30 -5.58
C PRO A 141 -11.07 -6.94 -5.01
N TRP A 142 -11.39 -6.95 -3.73
CA TRP A 142 -11.61 -5.76 -2.91
C TRP A 142 -10.95 -5.96 -1.54
N TYR A 143 -10.63 -4.86 -0.86
CA TYR A 143 -9.83 -4.89 0.35
C TYR A 143 -10.47 -4.04 1.43
N LEU A 144 -10.57 -4.58 2.64
CA LEU A 144 -10.97 -3.84 3.83
C LEU A 144 -9.75 -3.71 4.75
N LEU A 145 -9.44 -2.49 5.18
CA LEU A 145 -8.22 -2.19 5.92
C LEU A 145 -8.54 -1.47 7.24
N ALA A 146 -7.77 -1.80 8.28
CA ALA A 146 -7.63 -1.01 9.50
C ALA A 146 -6.45 -0.04 9.31
N ALA A 147 -6.69 1.08 8.66
CA ALA A 147 -5.66 2.05 8.24
C ALA A 147 -5.51 3.25 9.19
N SER A 148 -6.18 3.24 10.34
CA SER A 148 -6.06 4.26 11.41
C SER A 148 -4.87 4.04 12.34
N GLU A 149 -4.25 2.87 12.28
CA GLU A 149 -3.10 2.52 13.10
C GLU A 149 -1.83 3.27 12.69
N VAL A 150 -0.85 3.34 13.61
CA VAL A 150 0.45 4.00 13.36
C VAL A 150 1.17 3.39 12.16
N ILE A 151 1.13 2.05 12.07
CA ILE A 151 1.63 1.32 10.91
C ILE A 151 0.43 0.81 10.13
N ARG A 152 0.35 1.17 8.86
CA ARG A 152 -0.67 0.68 7.93
C ARG A 152 -0.28 -0.68 7.33
N PRO A 153 -1.25 -1.40 6.74
CA PRO A 153 -1.00 -2.73 6.16
C PRO A 153 0.12 -2.79 5.11
N ILE A 154 0.35 -1.70 4.40
CA ILE A 154 1.44 -1.61 3.40
C ILE A 154 2.52 -0.64 3.89
N ILE A 155 3.77 -0.99 3.62
CA ILE A 155 4.94 -0.16 3.91
C ILE A 155 5.49 0.38 2.60
N PHE A 156 5.55 1.71 2.48
CA PHE A 156 6.30 2.38 1.43
C PHE A 156 7.65 2.83 1.99
N GLN A 157 8.71 2.16 1.59
CA GLN A 157 10.07 2.47 2.02
C GLN A 157 10.71 3.47 1.06
N SER A 158 11.07 4.66 1.54
CA SER A 158 11.63 5.75 0.72
C SER A 158 13.11 5.97 1.05
N ARG A 159 13.98 5.72 0.08
CA ARG A 159 15.43 5.98 0.18
C ARG A 159 15.81 7.31 -0.45
N LYS A 160 15.31 7.55 -1.67
CA LYS A 160 15.53 8.76 -2.45
C LYS A 160 14.22 9.11 -3.16
N PRO A 161 13.60 10.25 -2.84
CA PRO A 161 12.41 10.70 -3.57
C PRO A 161 12.76 10.98 -5.04
N PRO A 162 11.77 11.04 -5.95
CA PRO A 162 12.00 11.41 -7.33
C PRO A 162 12.76 12.72 -7.45
N ASN A 163 13.89 12.68 -8.14
CA ASN A 163 14.76 13.83 -8.39
C ASN A 163 14.89 14.06 -9.89
N PHE A 164 14.64 15.29 -10.33
CA PHE A 164 14.76 15.68 -11.72
C PHE A 164 16.18 16.21 -11.99
N VAL A 165 16.79 15.71 -13.06
CA VAL A 165 18.12 16.12 -13.51
C VAL A 165 18.02 16.48 -14.97
N SER A 166 18.63 17.61 -15.37
CA SER A 166 18.78 18.02 -16.77
C SER A 166 20.26 18.08 -17.19
N LEU A 167 20.53 17.67 -18.40
CA LEU A 167 21.79 17.85 -19.11
C LEU A 167 21.45 18.64 -20.38
N ASP A 168 21.34 19.97 -20.23
CA ASP A 168 20.86 20.91 -21.25
C ASP A 168 21.75 22.13 -21.42
N ARG A 169 22.96 22.11 -20.82
CA ARG A 169 23.96 23.16 -21.00
C ARG A 169 24.80 22.90 -22.26
N GLU A 170 25.21 23.92 -22.94
CA GLU A 170 26.11 23.81 -24.12
C GLU A 170 27.40 23.05 -23.81
N THR A 171 27.87 23.09 -22.56
CA THR A 171 29.07 22.40 -22.10
C THR A 171 28.83 20.92 -21.75
N ASP A 172 27.59 20.46 -21.71
CA ASP A 172 27.30 19.07 -21.47
C ASP A 172 27.64 18.21 -22.69
N THR A 173 28.28 17.07 -22.44
CA THR A 173 28.84 16.21 -23.52
C THR A 173 27.77 15.80 -24.54
N ASN A 174 26.57 15.48 -24.08
CA ASN A 174 25.42 15.10 -24.93
C ASN A 174 24.98 16.25 -25.84
N VAL A 175 25.00 17.49 -25.34
CA VAL A 175 24.63 18.68 -26.13
C VAL A 175 25.74 18.99 -27.14
N PHE A 176 27.00 19.03 -26.68
CA PHE A 176 28.15 19.36 -27.52
C PHE A 176 28.39 18.34 -28.66
N MET A 177 28.32 17.04 -28.33
CA MET A 177 28.62 15.97 -29.29
C MET A 177 27.43 15.60 -30.18
N ASN A 178 26.19 15.64 -29.64
CA ASN A 178 25.02 15.07 -30.29
C ASN A 178 23.85 16.06 -30.47
N ARG A 179 23.99 17.32 -30.09
CA ARG A 179 22.92 18.34 -30.09
C ARG A 179 21.65 17.85 -29.34
N GLN A 180 21.81 17.06 -28.28
CA GLN A 180 20.71 16.45 -27.59
C GLN A 180 20.63 16.98 -26.16
N PHE A 181 19.48 17.55 -25.80
CA PHE A 181 19.12 17.81 -24.39
C PHE A 181 18.57 16.54 -23.77
N VAL A 182 19.03 16.22 -22.58
CA VAL A 182 18.61 15.02 -21.84
C VAL A 182 18.01 15.42 -20.51
N TYR A 183 16.81 14.93 -20.26
CA TYR A 183 16.06 15.15 -19.02
C TYR A 183 15.74 13.81 -18.38
N GLY A 184 16.07 13.66 -17.12
CA GLY A 184 15.87 12.42 -16.40
C GLY A 184 15.22 12.62 -15.05
N VAL A 185 14.50 11.60 -14.59
CA VAL A 185 14.05 11.47 -13.21
C VAL A 185 14.60 10.17 -12.67
N ASP A 186 15.23 10.23 -11.51
CA ASP A 186 15.68 9.05 -10.78
C ASP A 186 15.11 9.02 -9.37
N ALA A 187 14.87 7.83 -8.83
CA ALA A 187 14.38 7.62 -7.50
C ALA A 187 14.84 6.28 -6.93
N ARG A 188 14.81 6.12 -5.60
CA ARG A 188 15.05 4.82 -4.94
C ARG A 188 14.02 4.63 -3.83
N TYR A 189 13.18 3.62 -4.00
CA TYR A 189 12.18 3.23 -3.02
C TYR A 189 11.70 1.80 -3.31
N ALA A 190 10.99 1.23 -2.34
CA ALA A 190 10.36 -0.07 -2.48
C ALA A 190 9.05 -0.12 -1.69
N VAL A 191 8.25 -1.13 -1.96
CA VAL A 191 7.02 -1.41 -1.24
C VAL A 191 7.10 -2.81 -0.64
N GLY A 192 6.58 -2.96 0.56
CA GLY A 192 6.46 -4.25 1.23
C GLY A 192 5.22 -4.28 2.12
N TYR A 193 5.09 -5.37 2.85
CA TYR A 193 3.92 -5.60 3.70
C TYR A 193 4.22 -5.26 5.16
N GLY A 194 3.23 -4.68 5.83
CA GLY A 194 3.17 -4.51 7.26
C GLY A 194 2.44 -5.68 7.93
N PHE A 195 1.60 -5.38 8.91
CA PHE A 195 0.81 -6.39 9.61
C PHE A 195 -0.38 -6.87 8.76
N TRP A 196 -0.40 -8.16 8.40
CA TRP A 196 -1.49 -8.77 7.66
C TRP A 196 -2.81 -8.75 8.44
N GLN A 197 -2.75 -8.77 9.77
CA GLN A 197 -3.91 -8.69 10.66
C GLN A 197 -4.76 -7.43 10.44
N MET A 198 -4.18 -6.38 9.90
CA MET A 198 -4.83 -5.09 9.63
C MET A 198 -5.50 -5.02 8.26
N ALA A 199 -5.50 -6.13 7.51
CA ALA A 199 -6.04 -6.17 6.16
C ALA A 199 -6.86 -7.43 5.92
N TRP A 200 -7.95 -7.30 5.17
CA TRP A 200 -8.72 -8.40 4.62
C TRP A 200 -8.80 -8.24 3.11
N GLY A 201 -8.39 -9.27 2.39
CA GLY A 201 -8.50 -9.34 0.93
C GLY A 201 -9.55 -10.35 0.52
N SER A 202 -10.53 -9.95 -0.28
CA SER A 202 -11.61 -10.81 -0.74
C SER A 202 -11.74 -10.77 -2.26
N LYS A 203 -11.96 -11.93 -2.86
CA LYS A 203 -12.38 -12.10 -4.25
C LYS A 203 -13.83 -12.59 -4.36
N GLN A 204 -14.57 -12.53 -3.27
CA GLN A 204 -16.01 -12.75 -3.25
C GLN A 204 -16.76 -11.51 -3.75
N THR A 205 -18.03 -11.67 -4.10
CA THR A 205 -18.88 -10.54 -4.49
C THR A 205 -18.94 -9.50 -3.38
N LEU A 206 -18.66 -8.23 -3.70
CA LEU A 206 -18.79 -7.15 -2.73
C LEU A 206 -20.28 -6.85 -2.46
N ASN A 207 -20.74 -7.30 -1.30
CA ASN A 207 -22.10 -7.11 -0.79
C ASN A 207 -22.08 -6.98 0.74
N ALA A 208 -23.22 -6.69 1.35
CA ALA A 208 -23.34 -6.50 2.80
C ALA A 208 -22.92 -7.73 3.61
N ALA A 209 -23.25 -8.95 3.17
CA ALA A 209 -22.91 -10.18 3.87
C ALA A 209 -21.40 -10.44 3.90
N ASN A 210 -20.72 -10.36 2.75
CA ASN A 210 -19.28 -10.57 2.67
C ASN A 210 -18.50 -9.43 3.34
N TYR A 211 -19.00 -8.20 3.27
CA TYR A 211 -18.44 -7.08 4.02
C TYR A 211 -18.54 -7.29 5.55
N ALA A 212 -19.68 -7.81 6.03
CA ALA A 212 -19.86 -8.14 7.44
C ALA A 212 -18.86 -9.18 7.93
N ILE A 213 -18.59 -10.22 7.11
CA ILE A 213 -17.58 -11.26 7.40
C ILE A 213 -16.19 -10.63 7.53
N ALA A 214 -15.78 -9.85 6.53
CA ALA A 214 -14.49 -9.18 6.52
C ALA A 214 -14.31 -8.24 7.72
N ARG A 215 -15.35 -7.47 8.03
CA ARG A 215 -15.35 -6.53 9.15
C ARG A 215 -15.25 -7.23 10.49
N ALA A 216 -16.02 -8.30 10.69
CA ALA A 216 -15.99 -9.11 11.90
C ALA A 216 -14.63 -9.80 12.09
N ALA A 217 -14.04 -10.30 11.00
CA ALA A 217 -12.73 -10.93 11.02
C ALA A 217 -11.63 -9.96 11.49
N ILE A 218 -11.54 -8.75 10.92
CA ILE A 218 -10.55 -7.74 11.36
C ILE A 218 -10.82 -7.30 12.80
N ALA A 219 -12.07 -7.00 13.16
CA ALA A 219 -12.41 -6.54 14.51
C ALA A 219 -12.18 -7.62 15.57
N GLY A 220 -12.31 -8.88 15.21
CA GLY A 220 -12.05 -10.04 16.07
C GLY A 220 -10.60 -10.53 16.07
N MET A 221 -9.72 -9.88 15.32
CA MET A 221 -8.32 -10.30 15.17
C MET A 221 -7.59 -10.29 16.51
N LYS A 222 -6.83 -11.34 16.73
CA LYS A 222 -6.00 -11.53 17.92
C LYS A 222 -4.53 -11.63 17.51
N GLY A 223 -3.68 -11.04 18.31
CA GLY A 223 -2.24 -11.29 18.26
C GLY A 223 -1.85 -12.57 18.99
N ASP A 224 -0.56 -12.78 19.13
CA ASP A 224 0.00 -13.91 19.87
C ASP A 224 -0.57 -13.96 21.30
N HIS A 225 -0.68 -15.19 21.84
CA HIS A 225 -1.26 -15.52 23.13
C HIS A 225 -2.76 -15.16 23.29
N GLY A 226 -3.46 -15.00 22.15
CA GLY A 226 -4.91 -14.77 22.11
C GLY A 226 -5.35 -13.36 22.54
N VAL A 227 -4.43 -12.40 22.58
CA VAL A 227 -4.71 -11.02 22.97
C VAL A 227 -5.46 -10.28 21.85
N PRO A 228 -6.65 -9.70 22.12
CA PRO A 228 -7.36 -8.91 21.10
C PRO A 228 -6.55 -7.69 20.67
N MET A 229 -6.45 -7.45 19.37
CA MET A 229 -5.69 -6.33 18.81
C MET A 229 -6.47 -5.01 18.81
N GLY A 230 -7.79 -5.04 19.00
CA GLY A 230 -8.63 -3.83 19.05
C GLY A 230 -8.74 -3.11 17.71
N LEU A 231 -8.55 -3.80 16.60
CA LEU A 231 -8.53 -3.22 15.26
C LEU A 231 -9.93 -2.75 14.84
N THR A 232 -9.99 -1.58 14.22
CA THR A 232 -11.22 -1.06 13.62
C THR A 232 -11.03 -0.89 12.12
N PRO A 233 -11.69 -1.72 11.29
CA PRO A 233 -11.64 -1.54 9.84
C PRO A 233 -12.36 -0.25 9.45
N ASN A 234 -11.64 0.64 8.78
CA ASN A 234 -12.08 2.00 8.47
C ASN A 234 -11.89 2.41 7.00
N LEU A 235 -11.29 1.57 6.17
CA LEU A 235 -11.01 1.88 4.77
C LEU A 235 -11.38 0.70 3.86
N LEU A 236 -12.33 0.92 2.94
CA LEU A 236 -12.69 -0.03 1.88
C LEU A 236 -12.02 0.42 0.57
N VAL A 237 -11.12 -0.40 0.05
CA VAL A 237 -10.38 -0.14 -1.19
C VAL A 237 -10.92 -1.04 -2.30
N VAL A 238 -11.31 -0.43 -3.41
CA VAL A 238 -11.93 -1.14 -4.54
C VAL A 238 -11.37 -0.67 -5.89
N PRO A 239 -11.37 -1.52 -6.92
CA PRO A 239 -11.16 -1.09 -8.29
C PRO A 239 -12.35 -0.29 -8.82
N PRO A 240 -12.20 0.44 -9.95
CA PRO A 240 -13.29 1.21 -10.55
C PRO A 240 -14.52 0.38 -10.89
N SER A 241 -14.35 -0.89 -11.27
CA SER A 241 -15.45 -1.81 -11.59
C SER A 241 -16.38 -2.09 -10.39
N LEU A 242 -15.89 -1.98 -9.17
CA LEU A 242 -16.64 -2.17 -7.92
C LEU A 242 -17.06 -0.86 -7.24
N GLU A 243 -16.80 0.30 -7.85
CA GLU A 243 -17.16 1.60 -7.27
C GLU A 243 -18.64 1.71 -6.93
N SER A 244 -19.52 1.31 -7.86
CA SER A 244 -20.98 1.35 -7.65
C SER A 244 -21.41 0.47 -6.47
N ALA A 245 -20.84 -0.73 -6.34
CA ALA A 245 -21.11 -1.63 -5.22
C ALA A 245 -20.64 -1.02 -3.89
N GLY A 246 -19.40 -0.48 -3.86
CA GLY A 246 -18.86 0.18 -2.69
C GLY A 246 -19.67 1.41 -2.24
N ARG A 247 -20.10 2.26 -3.19
CA ARG A 247 -20.96 3.40 -2.89
C ARG A 247 -22.33 2.99 -2.34
N LYS A 248 -22.96 1.98 -2.92
CA LYS A 248 -24.22 1.44 -2.40
C LYS A 248 -24.06 0.88 -0.99
N LEU A 249 -22.95 0.20 -0.72
CA LEU A 249 -22.68 -0.38 0.58
C LEU A 249 -22.41 0.67 1.67
N LEU A 250 -21.58 1.67 1.40
CA LEU A 250 -21.10 2.59 2.43
C LEU A 250 -21.77 3.97 2.45
N ASN A 251 -22.41 4.40 1.35
CA ASN A 251 -22.92 5.76 1.23
C ASN A 251 -24.44 5.82 1.10
N SER A 252 -25.11 4.73 0.66
CA SER A 252 -26.57 4.75 0.53
C SER A 252 -27.24 4.71 1.90
N GLU A 253 -28.36 5.41 2.02
CA GLU A 253 -29.16 5.45 3.25
C GLU A 253 -29.98 4.18 3.43
N TYR A 254 -30.43 3.61 2.34
CA TYR A 254 -31.25 2.41 2.32
C TYR A 254 -30.52 1.26 1.61
N ALA A 255 -30.65 0.07 2.17
CA ALA A 255 -30.24 -1.18 1.53
C ALA A 255 -31.21 -1.57 0.41
N THR A 256 -30.84 -2.56 -0.39
CA THR A 256 -31.72 -3.14 -1.40
C THR A 256 -32.97 -3.71 -0.71
N GLY A 257 -34.16 -3.25 -1.15
CA GLY A 257 -35.44 -3.64 -0.52
C GLY A 257 -35.99 -2.58 0.47
N GLY A 258 -35.33 -1.42 0.65
CA GLY A 258 -35.83 -0.29 1.42
C GLY A 258 -35.57 -0.34 2.92
N ALA A 259 -34.86 -1.35 3.42
CA ALA A 259 -34.40 -1.41 4.80
C ALA A 259 -33.28 -0.38 5.05
N THR A 260 -33.11 0.09 6.28
CA THR A 260 -32.00 0.96 6.66
C THR A 260 -30.67 0.25 6.39
N ASN A 261 -29.71 0.97 5.78
CA ASN A 261 -28.39 0.44 5.53
C ASN A 261 -27.50 0.58 6.79
N GLU A 262 -27.28 -0.54 7.45
CA GLU A 262 -26.47 -0.64 8.68
C GLU A 262 -24.97 -0.36 8.46
N TRP A 263 -24.49 -0.47 7.22
CA TRP A 263 -23.08 -0.29 6.87
C TRP A 263 -22.73 1.14 6.44
N LYS A 264 -23.74 2.03 6.34
CA LYS A 264 -23.51 3.44 5.98
C LYS A 264 -22.51 4.10 6.92
N GLY A 265 -21.42 4.65 6.34
CA GLY A 265 -20.40 5.39 7.09
C GLY A 265 -19.49 4.55 7.98
N THR A 266 -19.55 3.22 7.92
CA THR A 266 -18.71 2.33 8.74
C THR A 266 -17.26 2.22 8.25
N ALA A 267 -16.99 2.62 7.01
CA ALA A 267 -15.66 2.76 6.42
C ALA A 267 -15.68 3.86 5.36
N GLU A 268 -14.52 4.39 5.03
CA GLU A 268 -14.36 5.30 3.91
C GLU A 268 -14.06 4.51 2.63
N LEU A 269 -14.69 4.89 1.51
CA LEU A 269 -14.46 4.25 0.22
C LEU A 269 -13.28 4.91 -0.51
N VAL A 270 -12.32 4.10 -0.90
CA VAL A 270 -11.24 4.47 -1.81
C VAL A 270 -11.37 3.68 -3.12
N VAL A 271 -11.51 4.40 -4.21
CA VAL A 271 -11.52 3.81 -5.56
C VAL A 271 -10.16 4.07 -6.18
N SER A 272 -9.43 3.00 -6.49
CA SER A 272 -8.09 3.13 -7.08
C SER A 272 -8.08 2.64 -8.53
N PRO A 273 -7.70 3.49 -9.49
CA PRO A 273 -7.54 3.08 -10.88
C PRO A 273 -6.40 2.08 -11.09
N TRP A 274 -5.48 1.97 -10.14
CA TRP A 274 -4.35 1.03 -10.21
C TRP A 274 -4.73 -0.41 -9.88
N LEU A 275 -5.98 -0.65 -9.50
CA LEU A 275 -6.55 -1.99 -9.27
C LEU A 275 -7.45 -2.47 -10.43
N ALA A 276 -7.48 -1.73 -11.55
CA ALA A 276 -8.29 -2.02 -12.72
C ALA A 276 -7.78 -3.25 -13.50
#